data_ded81876c7ac445b3e5f5b37f385da99
#
_entry.id   ded81876c7ac445b3e5f5b37f385da99
#
_cell.length_a   1.000
_cell.length_b   1.000
_cell.length_c   1.000
_cell.angle_alpha   90.00
_cell.angle_beta   90.00
_cell.angle_gamma   90.00
#
_symmetry.space_group_name_H-M   'P 1'
#
loop_
_entity.id
_entity.type
_entity.pdbx_description
1 polymer ?
#
loop_
_entity_poly.entity_id
_entity_poly.type
_entity_poly.pdbx_seq_one_letter_code
_entity_poly.pdbx_strand_id
1 'polypeptide(L)'
;GEFYHYALAKLGASDAHLDKRKKGRAMCEIFGNYGWAEGAQTMKWLTDFMLVRGINVFVPHAFSPKDFPDPDCPPHFYAHGNNMQSSYLKYLFLYMNRVSHILSGGKSASHVGILYHGEAEWSGEASCSRNRGGCAWNARQTTMSSPPTCLRVRKALPPV
;
A
#
# COMPACT_ATOMS: atom_id res chain seq x y z
N GLY A 1 17.83 -5.01 3.26
CA GLY A 1 17.03 -5.91 2.45
C GLY A 1 16.43 -5.15 1.27
N GLU A 2 16.43 -5.75 0.10
CA GLU A 2 15.81 -5.14 -1.07
C GLU A 2 14.29 -5.08 -0.89
N PHE A 3 13.71 -3.94 -1.19
CA PHE A 3 12.27 -3.70 -1.03
C PHE A 3 11.53 -4.24 -2.26
N TYR A 4 11.29 -5.57 -2.30
CA TYR A 4 10.68 -6.24 -3.45
C TYR A 4 9.22 -5.86 -3.71
N HIS A 5 8.52 -5.30 -2.72
CA HIS A 5 7.07 -5.12 -2.77
C HIS A 5 6.59 -3.68 -2.92
N TYR A 6 7.45 -2.75 -3.36
CA TYR A 6 7.05 -1.35 -3.51
C TYR A 6 5.88 -1.16 -4.50
N ALA A 7 5.68 -2.11 -5.41
CA ALA A 7 4.62 -2.09 -6.40
C ALA A 7 3.26 -2.54 -5.85
N LEU A 8 3.21 -3.35 -4.78
CA LEU A 8 1.96 -3.92 -4.27
C LEU A 8 0.91 -2.87 -3.94
N ALA A 9 1.30 -1.80 -3.26
CA ALA A 9 0.40 -0.71 -2.92
C ALA A 9 -0.21 -0.05 -4.18
N LYS A 10 0.59 0.12 -5.24
CA LYS A 10 0.11 0.65 -6.52
C LYS A 10 -0.86 -0.29 -7.22
N LEU A 11 -0.60 -1.59 -7.17
CA LEU A 11 -1.51 -2.61 -7.71
C LEU A 11 -2.87 -2.55 -7.00
N GLY A 12 -2.87 -2.57 -5.67
CA GLY A 12 -4.09 -2.48 -4.88
C GLY A 12 -4.87 -1.18 -5.10
N ALA A 13 -4.16 -0.04 -5.17
CA ALA A 13 -4.78 1.25 -5.45
C ALA A 13 -5.37 1.32 -6.87
N SER A 14 -4.66 0.77 -7.86
CA SER A 14 -5.14 0.70 -9.24
C SER A 14 -6.42 -0.12 -9.36
N ASP A 15 -6.45 -1.29 -8.76
CA ASP A 15 -7.62 -2.15 -8.71
C ASP A 15 -8.81 -1.45 -8.03
N ALA A 16 -8.55 -0.72 -6.94
CA ALA A 16 -9.58 0.07 -6.25
C ALA A 16 -10.18 1.20 -7.12
N HIS A 17 -9.40 1.75 -8.05
CA HIS A 17 -9.88 2.76 -9.00
C HIS A 17 -10.62 2.15 -10.20
N LEU A 18 -10.22 0.96 -10.63
CA LEU A 18 -10.82 0.29 -11.78
C LEU A 18 -12.15 -0.40 -11.43
N ASP A 19 -12.25 -1.00 -10.25
CA ASP A 19 -13.48 -1.64 -9.78
C ASP A 19 -14.37 -0.64 -9.06
N LYS A 20 -15.44 -0.20 -9.72
CA LYS A 20 -16.41 0.75 -9.16
C LYS A 20 -17.04 0.30 -7.84
N ARG A 21 -17.11 -1.01 -7.56
CA ARG A 21 -17.63 -1.56 -6.30
C ARG A 21 -16.75 -1.19 -5.12
N LYS A 22 -15.46 -1.04 -5.33
CA LYS A 22 -14.47 -0.68 -4.30
C LYS A 22 -14.50 0.81 -3.96
N LYS A 23 -15.14 1.64 -4.78
CA LYS A 23 -15.29 3.10 -4.54
C LYS A 23 -13.98 3.81 -4.24
N GLY A 24 -12.89 3.40 -4.89
CA GLY A 24 -11.54 3.94 -4.68
C GLY A 24 -10.89 3.58 -3.34
N ARG A 25 -11.40 2.57 -2.62
CA ARG A 25 -10.87 2.16 -1.31
C ARG A 25 -9.87 1.02 -1.48
N ALA A 26 -8.61 1.32 -1.20
CA ALA A 26 -7.51 0.35 -1.19
C ALA A 26 -7.01 0.15 0.25
N MET A 27 -7.07 -1.10 0.72
CA MET A 27 -6.72 -1.47 2.09
C MET A 27 -5.32 -2.07 2.15
N CYS A 28 -4.64 -1.81 3.26
CA CYS A 28 -3.38 -2.47 3.62
C CYS A 28 -3.39 -2.81 5.11
N GLU A 29 -3.03 -4.05 5.44
CA GLU A 29 -2.55 -4.39 6.77
C GLU A 29 -1.11 -3.90 6.90
N ILE A 30 -0.77 -3.25 8.03
CA ILE A 30 0.48 -2.53 8.18
C ILE A 30 1.06 -2.72 9.59
N PHE A 31 2.39 -2.66 9.71
CA PHE A 31 3.20 -2.74 10.94
C PHE A 31 3.47 -4.14 11.48
N GLY A 32 2.80 -5.18 10.98
CA GLY A 32 3.01 -6.54 11.47
C GLY A 32 4.41 -7.07 11.14
N ASN A 33 5.00 -7.79 12.10
CA ASN A 33 6.27 -8.52 11.95
C ASN A 33 7.54 -7.68 11.74
N TYR A 34 7.52 -6.40 12.12
CA TYR A 34 8.72 -5.55 12.15
C TYR A 34 9.51 -5.71 13.44
N GLY A 35 8.94 -6.34 14.45
CA GLY A 35 9.56 -6.53 15.75
C GLY A 35 9.35 -5.38 16.73
N TRP A 36 9.76 -5.59 17.97
CA TRP A 36 9.60 -4.59 19.05
C TRP A 36 10.44 -3.33 18.88
N ALA A 37 11.45 -3.35 18.00
CA ALA A 37 12.25 -2.18 17.64
C ALA A 37 11.53 -1.17 16.73
N GLU A 38 10.37 -1.56 16.17
CA GLU A 38 9.58 -0.65 15.34
C GLU A 38 8.97 0.47 16.19
N GLY A 39 9.46 1.67 15.99
CA GLY A 39 8.96 2.86 16.67
C GLY A 39 8.00 3.69 15.82
N ALA A 40 7.35 4.67 16.44
CA ALA A 40 6.38 5.56 15.81
C ALA A 40 6.94 6.28 14.56
N GLN A 41 8.24 6.55 14.49
CA GLN A 41 8.88 7.15 13.33
C GLN A 41 8.84 6.24 12.11
N THR A 42 9.19 4.96 12.30
CA THR A 42 9.12 3.94 11.23
C THR A 42 7.67 3.71 10.80
N MET A 43 6.76 3.60 11.75
CA MET A 43 5.32 3.46 11.47
C MET A 43 4.79 4.65 10.66
N LYS A 44 5.19 5.88 11.01
CA LYS A 44 4.83 7.08 10.24
C LYS A 44 5.35 7.03 8.82
N TRP A 45 6.62 6.64 8.65
CA TRP A 45 7.24 6.51 7.34
C TRP A 45 6.54 5.47 6.47
N LEU A 46 6.23 4.29 7.03
CA LEU A 46 5.48 3.24 6.33
C LEU A 46 4.09 3.72 5.92
N THR A 47 3.41 4.42 6.82
CA THR A 47 2.10 5.02 6.54
C THR A 47 2.17 5.97 5.36
N ASP A 48 3.12 6.91 5.36
CA ASP A 48 3.30 7.87 4.27
C ASP A 48 3.66 7.17 2.95
N PHE A 49 4.53 6.15 3.03
CA PHE A 49 4.91 5.34 1.89
C PHE A 49 3.70 4.68 1.22
N MET A 50 2.75 4.17 1.99
CA MET A 50 1.53 3.57 1.50
C MET A 50 0.53 4.62 0.99
N LEU A 51 0.34 5.72 1.72
CA LEU A 51 -0.57 6.81 1.36
C LEU A 51 -0.23 7.42 0.00
N VAL A 52 1.05 7.74 -0.25
CA VAL A 52 1.49 8.32 -1.53
C VAL A 52 1.36 7.34 -2.71
N ARG A 53 1.11 6.08 -2.43
CA ARG A 53 0.84 5.03 -3.43
C ARG A 53 -0.63 4.74 -3.63
N GLY A 54 -1.50 5.43 -2.89
CA GLY A 54 -2.94 5.36 -3.05
C GLY A 54 -3.66 4.40 -2.11
N ILE A 55 -2.97 3.86 -1.09
CA ILE A 55 -3.64 3.16 0.01
C ILE A 55 -4.30 4.21 0.91
N ASN A 56 -5.58 4.00 1.21
CA ASN A 56 -6.37 4.94 2.01
C ASN A 56 -7.26 4.25 3.06
N VAL A 57 -7.08 2.96 3.27
CA VAL A 57 -7.68 2.19 4.36
C VAL A 57 -6.58 1.36 5.02
N PHE A 58 -6.39 1.54 6.31
CA PHE A 58 -5.36 0.83 7.06
C PHE A 58 -5.95 -0.10 8.10
N VAL A 59 -5.33 -1.27 8.25
CA VAL A 59 -5.55 -2.19 9.35
C VAL A 59 -4.22 -2.34 10.08
N PRO A 60 -3.97 -1.52 11.12
CA PRO A 60 -2.72 -1.59 11.87
C PRO A 60 -2.62 -2.90 12.65
N HIS A 61 -1.53 -3.63 12.52
CA HIS A 61 -1.21 -4.83 13.28
C HIS A 61 -0.27 -4.46 14.43
N ALA A 62 -0.59 -4.73 15.74
CA ALA A 62 -1.93 -5.12 16.15
C ALA A 62 -2.16 -4.85 17.64
N PHE A 63 -3.41 -4.98 18.04
CA PHE A 63 -3.75 -5.21 19.44
C PHE A 63 -3.86 -6.72 19.65
N SER A 64 -2.99 -7.28 20.51
CA SER A 64 -3.10 -8.69 20.91
C SER A 64 -3.82 -8.81 22.25
N PRO A 65 -4.79 -9.74 22.39
CA PRO A 65 -5.39 -10.07 23.66
C PRO A 65 -4.57 -11.08 24.48
N LYS A 66 -3.51 -11.65 23.87
CA LYS A 66 -2.65 -12.65 24.53
C LYS A 66 -1.78 -12.01 25.59
N ASP A 67 -1.37 -12.81 26.57
CA ASP A 67 -0.44 -12.39 27.61
C ASP A 67 0.91 -11.99 27.01
N PHE A 68 1.59 -11.06 27.67
CA PHE A 68 2.93 -10.65 27.26
C PHE A 68 3.99 -11.60 27.86
N PRO A 69 5.03 -11.98 27.10
CA PRO A 69 5.30 -11.61 25.71
C PRO A 69 4.53 -12.48 24.70
N ASP A 70 3.85 -11.84 23.76
CA ASP A 70 3.28 -12.53 22.61
C ASP A 70 4.28 -12.47 21.45
N PRO A 71 4.81 -13.62 20.97
CA PRO A 71 5.79 -13.67 19.88
C PRO A 71 5.17 -13.49 18.49
N ASP A 72 3.84 -13.47 18.38
CA ASP A 72 3.13 -13.44 17.11
C ASP A 72 3.20 -12.05 16.46
N CYS A 73 4.10 -11.92 15.49
CA CYS A 73 4.21 -10.74 14.62
C CYS A 73 4.26 -9.37 15.35
N PRO A 74 5.13 -9.14 16.35
CA PRO A 74 5.24 -7.84 17.01
C PRO A 74 5.60 -6.71 16.01
N PRO A 75 5.30 -5.44 16.34
CA PRO A 75 4.95 -4.92 17.67
C PRO A 75 3.46 -5.01 17.97
N HIS A 76 3.12 -5.11 19.25
CA HIS A 76 1.75 -4.97 19.74
C HIS A 76 1.56 -3.61 20.41
N PHE A 77 0.48 -2.90 20.08
CA PHE A 77 0.34 -1.49 20.43
C PHE A 77 0.16 -1.23 21.91
N TYR A 78 -0.50 -2.12 22.62
CA TYR A 78 -0.68 -1.99 24.07
C TYR A 78 0.19 -2.96 24.85
N ALA A 79 0.23 -4.24 24.47
CA ALA A 79 1.03 -5.29 25.11
C ALA A 79 0.89 -5.32 26.63
N HIS A 80 -0.35 -5.23 27.15
CA HIS A 80 -0.66 -5.16 28.58
C HIS A 80 0.14 -4.07 29.34
N GLY A 81 0.39 -2.94 28.69
CA GLY A 81 1.16 -1.83 29.25
C GLY A 81 2.67 -1.92 29.04
N ASN A 82 3.18 -3.00 28.42
CA ASN A 82 4.62 -3.16 28.18
C ASN A 82 5.13 -2.38 26.96
N ASN A 83 4.26 -1.86 26.10
CA ASN A 83 4.68 -0.97 25.03
C ASN A 83 4.71 0.49 25.54
N MET A 84 5.89 1.02 25.79
CA MET A 84 6.11 2.40 26.28
C MET A 84 5.56 3.47 25.34
N GLN A 85 5.37 3.17 24.04
CA GLN A 85 4.84 4.11 23.06
C GLN A 85 3.30 4.10 22.99
N SER A 86 2.63 3.19 23.67
CA SER A 86 1.18 2.96 23.53
C SER A 86 0.34 4.22 23.72
N SER A 87 0.67 5.04 24.71
CA SER A 87 -0.04 6.30 25.00
C SER A 87 0.10 7.36 23.90
N TYR A 88 1.16 7.28 23.08
CA TYR A 88 1.46 8.22 21.99
C TYR A 88 0.94 7.76 20.62
N LEU A 89 0.69 6.48 20.44
CA LEU A 89 0.22 5.92 19.15
C LEU A 89 -1.12 6.52 18.71
N LYS A 90 -1.92 7.03 19.63
CA LYS A 90 -3.15 7.77 19.31
C LYS A 90 -2.90 8.92 18.32
N TYR A 91 -1.77 9.61 18.42
CA TYR A 91 -1.44 10.73 17.52
C TYR A 91 -1.14 10.23 16.11
N LEU A 92 -0.44 9.09 16.00
CA LEU A 92 -0.20 8.43 14.73
C LEU A 92 -1.51 7.99 14.08
N PHE A 93 -2.39 7.34 14.82
CA PHE A 93 -3.67 6.87 14.30
C PHE A 93 -4.61 8.02 13.92
N LEU A 94 -4.60 9.13 14.66
CA LEU A 94 -5.32 10.35 14.27
C LEU A 94 -4.76 10.93 12.97
N TYR A 95 -3.45 10.94 12.80
CA TYR A 95 -2.80 11.35 11.55
C TYR A 95 -3.24 10.45 10.39
N MET A 96 -3.13 9.12 10.55
CA MET A 96 -3.55 8.14 9.55
C MET A 96 -5.01 8.38 9.12
N ASN A 97 -5.91 8.54 10.07
CA ASN A 97 -7.33 8.78 9.79
C ASN A 97 -7.56 10.07 9.00
N ARG A 98 -6.92 11.17 9.39
CA ARG A 98 -7.05 12.46 8.71
C ARG A 98 -6.56 12.41 7.27
N VAL A 99 -5.37 11.85 7.03
CA VAL A 99 -4.81 11.79 5.70
C VAL A 99 -5.57 10.79 4.82
N SER A 100 -5.97 9.65 5.38
CA SER A 100 -6.84 8.69 4.68
C SER A 100 -8.17 9.33 4.27
N HIS A 101 -8.77 10.15 5.12
CA HIS A 101 -9.99 10.87 4.79
C HIS A 101 -9.77 11.86 3.63
N ILE A 102 -8.70 12.66 3.68
CA ILE A 102 -8.36 13.63 2.62
C ILE A 102 -8.13 12.93 1.28
N LEU A 103 -7.49 11.74 1.30
CA LEU A 103 -7.17 10.97 0.10
C LEU A 103 -8.31 10.03 -0.36
N SER A 104 -9.44 10.02 0.35
CA SER A 104 -10.62 9.25 -0.02
C SER A 104 -11.61 10.09 -0.81
N GLY A 105 -12.36 9.45 -1.71
CA GLY A 105 -13.43 10.10 -2.47
C GLY A 105 -12.96 10.94 -3.67
N GLY A 106 -11.68 11.05 -3.92
CA GLY A 106 -11.11 11.69 -5.12
C GLY A 106 -11.25 10.80 -6.36
N LYS A 107 -11.06 11.41 -7.53
CA LYS A 107 -10.94 10.69 -8.81
C LYS A 107 -9.46 10.58 -9.18
N SER A 108 -9.04 9.41 -9.65
CA SER A 108 -7.69 9.24 -10.18
C SER A 108 -7.50 10.13 -11.42
N ALA A 109 -6.46 10.95 -11.41
CA ALA A 109 -6.05 11.78 -12.54
C ALA A 109 -5.06 11.06 -13.48
N SER A 110 -4.97 9.75 -13.38
CA SER A 110 -4.04 8.95 -14.19
C SER A 110 -4.47 8.91 -15.65
N HIS A 111 -3.57 9.28 -16.56
CA HIS A 111 -3.82 9.29 -18.01
C HIS A 111 -3.14 8.12 -18.73
N VAL A 112 -2.33 7.33 -18.04
CA VAL A 112 -1.56 6.23 -18.61
C VAL A 112 -1.87 4.94 -17.86
N GLY A 113 -2.23 3.89 -18.60
CA GLY A 113 -2.37 2.54 -18.09
C GLY A 113 -1.12 1.72 -18.43
N ILE A 114 -0.59 1.00 -17.45
CA ILE A 114 0.49 0.04 -17.64
C ILE A 114 -0.06 -1.35 -17.39
N LEU A 115 0.13 -2.23 -18.37
CA LEU A 115 -0.22 -3.64 -18.19
C LEU A 115 0.81 -4.31 -17.28
N TYR A 116 0.35 -4.84 -16.16
CA TYR A 116 1.14 -5.68 -15.29
C TYR A 116 1.06 -7.14 -15.74
N HIS A 117 2.20 -7.71 -16.05
CA HIS A 117 2.30 -9.09 -16.56
C HIS A 117 2.58 -10.07 -15.42
N GLY A 118 1.56 -10.33 -14.59
CA GLY A 118 1.67 -11.14 -13.38
C GLY A 118 2.11 -12.57 -13.66
N GLU A 119 1.58 -13.20 -14.71
CA GLU A 119 1.94 -14.55 -15.09
C GLU A 119 3.43 -14.68 -15.45
N ALA A 120 4.02 -13.70 -16.10
CA ALA A 120 5.45 -13.70 -16.41
C ALA A 120 6.30 -13.56 -15.13
N GLU A 121 5.86 -12.76 -14.16
CA GLU A 121 6.53 -12.70 -12.86
C GLU A 121 6.43 -14.02 -12.09
N TRP A 122 5.27 -14.65 -12.10
CA TRP A 122 5.06 -15.92 -11.40
C TRP A 122 5.80 -17.09 -12.05
N SER A 123 6.03 -17.04 -13.37
CA SER A 123 6.84 -18.03 -14.08
C SER A 123 8.36 -17.84 -13.89
N GLY A 124 8.80 -16.77 -13.25
CA GLY A 124 10.21 -16.44 -13.06
C GLY A 124 10.83 -15.57 -14.17
N GLU A 125 10.09 -15.21 -15.20
CA GLU A 125 10.55 -14.36 -16.32
C GLU A 125 10.45 -12.86 -16.02
N ALA A 126 10.53 -12.49 -14.77
CA ALA A 126 10.22 -11.15 -14.24
C ALA A 126 11.12 -10.00 -14.73
N SER A 127 12.14 -10.28 -15.56
CA SER A 127 13.15 -9.26 -15.91
C SER A 127 12.62 -8.08 -16.73
N CYS A 128 11.55 -8.29 -17.50
CA CYS A 128 11.03 -7.25 -18.41
C CYS A 128 10.09 -6.25 -17.72
N SER A 129 9.34 -6.68 -16.73
CA SER A 129 8.38 -5.82 -16.02
C SER A 129 9.05 -4.89 -15.02
N ARG A 130 10.10 -5.34 -14.33
CA ARG A 130 10.83 -4.54 -13.34
C ARG A 130 11.52 -3.31 -13.96
N ASN A 131 12.17 -3.46 -15.09
CA ASN A 131 12.89 -2.35 -15.73
C ASN A 131 11.95 -1.33 -16.38
N ARG A 132 10.82 -1.78 -16.93
CA ARG A 132 9.80 -0.89 -17.51
C ARG A 132 8.91 -0.27 -16.43
N GLY A 133 8.60 -1.00 -15.38
CA GLY A 133 7.90 -0.50 -14.20
C GLY A 133 8.72 0.53 -13.44
N GLY A 134 10.03 0.35 -13.29
CA GLY A 134 10.90 1.32 -12.62
C GLY A 134 10.85 2.71 -13.23
N CYS A 135 10.86 2.83 -14.55
CA CYS A 135 10.73 4.12 -15.24
C CYS A 135 9.30 4.69 -15.16
N ALA A 136 8.27 3.85 -15.23
CA ALA A 136 6.89 4.29 -15.21
C ALA A 136 6.34 4.49 -13.79
N TRP A 137 6.90 3.81 -12.78
CA TRP A 137 6.55 4.01 -11.38
C TRP A 137 6.99 5.37 -10.84
N ASN A 138 8.00 5.98 -11.45
CA ASN A 138 8.40 7.35 -11.17
C ASN A 138 7.50 8.40 -11.87
N ALA A 139 6.74 8.00 -12.88
CA ALA A 139 5.69 8.86 -13.43
C ALA A 139 4.51 8.89 -12.45
N ARG A 140 4.10 10.07 -12.03
CA ARG A 140 3.13 10.32 -10.95
C ARG A 140 1.72 9.76 -11.17
N GLN A 141 1.45 9.05 -12.26
CA GLN A 141 0.09 8.69 -12.67
C GLN A 141 0.07 7.34 -13.38
N THR A 142 -0.44 6.31 -12.72
CA THR A 142 -0.56 4.99 -13.34
C THR A 142 -1.85 4.27 -12.94
N THR A 143 -2.68 3.91 -13.91
CA THR A 143 -3.76 2.94 -13.77
C THR A 143 -3.36 1.63 -14.42
N MET A 144 -3.69 0.50 -13.82
CA MET A 144 -3.43 -0.83 -14.36
C MET A 144 -4.73 -1.47 -14.82
N SER A 145 -4.72 -2.09 -15.98
CA SER A 145 -5.85 -2.88 -16.51
C SER A 145 -5.49 -4.35 -16.58
N SER A 146 -6.44 -5.24 -16.32
CA SER A 146 -6.29 -6.70 -16.40
C SER A 146 -6.12 -7.21 -17.82
N PRO A 147 -5.53 -8.43 -18.02
CA PRO A 147 -4.88 -8.83 -19.26
C PRO A 147 -5.82 -9.16 -20.42
N PRO A 148 -5.37 -9.15 -21.66
CA PRO A 148 -4.52 -10.19 -22.21
C PRO A 148 -3.42 -9.73 -23.17
N THR A 149 -2.36 -10.53 -23.26
CA THR A 149 -1.46 -10.78 -24.38
C THR A 149 -1.31 -9.66 -25.41
N CYS A 150 -0.71 -8.56 -25.08
CA CYS A 150 0.13 -7.72 -25.94
C CYS A 150 0.29 -6.32 -25.39
N LEU A 151 1.52 -5.86 -25.28
CA LEU A 151 1.86 -4.50 -24.89
C LEU A 151 1.26 -3.50 -25.89
N ARG A 152 0.10 -2.95 -25.59
CA ARG A 152 -0.39 -1.72 -26.22
C ARG A 152 -0.45 -0.62 -25.16
N VAL A 153 0.46 0.32 -25.26
CA VAL A 153 0.27 1.65 -24.64
C VAL A 153 -0.94 2.27 -25.34
N ARG A 154 -2.08 2.31 -24.68
CA ARG A 154 -3.21 3.08 -25.19
C ARG A 154 -3.01 4.55 -24.83
N LYS A 155 -3.05 5.41 -25.85
CA LYS A 155 -3.20 6.86 -25.67
C LYS A 155 -4.46 7.14 -24.83
N ALA A 156 -4.36 8.18 -24.01
CA ALA A 156 -5.45 8.64 -23.15
C ALA A 156 -6.79 8.71 -23.89
N LEU A 157 -7.82 8.20 -23.24
CA LEU A 157 -9.19 8.51 -23.63
C LEU A 157 -9.51 9.96 -23.20
N PRO A 158 -10.23 10.73 -24.00
CA PRO A 158 -10.66 12.06 -23.60
C PRO A 158 -11.61 11.98 -22.39
N PRO A 159 -11.70 13.03 -21.58
CA PRO A 159 -12.60 13.05 -20.45
C PRO A 159 -14.05 12.97 -20.91
N VAL A 160 -14.84 12.13 -20.24
CA VAL A 160 -16.29 12.09 -20.31
C VAL A 160 -16.83 13.00 -19.24
#